data_46755ccdca4a0f6ca761c889e68083cb
#
_entry.id   46755ccdca4a0f6ca761c889e68083cb
#
_cell.length_a   1.000
_cell.length_b   1.000
_cell.length_c   1.000
_cell.angle_alpha   90.00
_cell.angle_beta   90.00
_cell.angle_gamma   90.00
#
_symmetry.space_group_name_H-M   'P 1'
#
loop_
_entity.id
_entity.type
_entity.pdbx_description
1 polymer ?
#
loop_
_entity_poly.entity_id
_entity_poly.type
_entity_poly.pdbx_seq_one_letter_code
_entity_poly.pdbx_strand_id
1 'polypeptide(L)'
;MALSNEAKKAIMAEFKLHESDTGSPEVQIALLSYRIKEITEHLKVHPKDFHTRRGLLTLIGRRRSLLDYLTKIDITRYRKIIKVLGLRR
;
A
#
# COMPACT_ATOMS: atom_id res chain seq x y z
N MET A 1 -7.79 -3.90 -12.53
CA MET A 1 -7.45 -4.02 -11.11
C MET A 1 -7.20 -2.67 -10.44
N ALA A 2 -7.91 -1.67 -10.84
CA ALA A 2 -7.89 -0.39 -10.15
C ALA A 2 -8.79 -0.44 -8.92
N LEU A 3 -8.42 0.27 -7.86
CA LEU A 3 -9.27 0.41 -6.70
C LEU A 3 -10.54 1.18 -7.08
N SER A 4 -11.67 0.77 -6.51
CA SER A 4 -12.89 1.55 -6.65
C SER A 4 -12.71 2.88 -5.92
N ASN A 5 -13.48 3.90 -6.30
CA ASN A 5 -13.43 5.19 -5.63
C ASN A 5 -13.83 5.06 -4.14
N GLU A 6 -14.78 4.19 -3.86
CA GLU A 6 -15.22 3.93 -2.49
C GLU A 6 -14.12 3.32 -1.64
N ALA A 7 -13.40 2.33 -2.19
CA ALA A 7 -12.28 1.70 -1.49
C ALA A 7 -11.17 2.70 -1.21
N LYS A 8 -10.83 3.56 -2.18
CA LYS A 8 -9.83 4.60 -1.99
C LYS A 8 -10.24 5.57 -0.89
N LYS A 9 -11.48 6.02 -0.90
CA LYS A 9 -12.00 6.95 0.13
C LYS A 9 -11.95 6.34 1.51
N ALA A 10 -12.33 5.07 1.64
CA ALA A 10 -12.31 4.38 2.92
C ALA A 10 -10.88 4.27 3.47
N ILE A 11 -9.93 3.88 2.62
CA ILE A 11 -8.53 3.76 3.02
C ILE A 11 -7.96 5.13 3.40
N MET A 12 -8.22 6.15 2.60
CA MET A 12 -7.73 7.50 2.86
C MET A 12 -8.32 8.05 4.16
N ALA A 13 -9.59 7.81 4.43
CA ALA A 13 -10.23 8.26 5.66
C ALA A 13 -9.59 7.61 6.89
N GLU A 14 -9.22 6.34 6.81
CA GLU A 14 -8.61 5.62 7.92
C GLU A 14 -7.20 6.12 8.24
N PHE A 15 -6.42 6.50 7.23
CA PHE A 15 -5.00 6.85 7.41
C PHE A 15 -4.68 8.33 7.27
N LYS A 16 -5.67 9.19 7.04
CA LYS A 16 -5.45 10.64 6.96
C LYS A 16 -4.95 11.20 8.29
N LEU A 17 -3.98 12.08 8.21
CA LEU A 17 -3.50 12.86 9.34
C LEU A 17 -4.34 14.14 9.53
N HIS A 18 -4.93 14.63 8.45
CA HIS A 18 -5.87 15.76 8.43
C HIS A 18 -6.75 15.67 7.18
N GLU A 19 -7.82 16.46 7.11
CA GLU A 19 -8.83 16.34 6.05
C GLU A 19 -8.28 16.48 4.62
N SER A 20 -7.28 17.30 4.42
CA SER A 20 -6.67 17.52 3.11
C SER A 20 -5.55 16.53 2.78
N ASP A 21 -5.26 15.58 3.68
CA ASP A 21 -4.17 14.65 3.51
C ASP A 21 -4.54 13.53 2.52
N THR A 22 -3.99 13.64 1.32
CA THR A 22 -4.15 12.61 0.27
C THR A 22 -2.82 12.01 -0.15
N GLY A 23 -1.71 12.54 0.37
CA GLY A 23 -0.38 12.16 -0.06
C GLY A 23 0.57 11.76 1.05
N SER A 24 0.09 11.55 2.29
CA SER A 24 0.98 11.12 3.36
C SER A 24 1.56 9.74 3.05
N PRO A 25 2.75 9.41 3.59
CA PRO A 25 3.32 8.08 3.41
C PRO A 25 2.38 6.96 3.86
N GLU A 26 1.66 7.16 4.96
CA GLU A 26 0.72 6.15 5.45
C GLU A 26 -0.41 5.88 4.47
N VAL A 27 -1.01 6.92 3.90
CA VAL A 27 -2.07 6.77 2.90
C VAL A 27 -1.55 6.05 1.67
N GLN A 28 -0.37 6.44 1.18
CA GLN A 28 0.23 5.79 0.01
C GLN A 28 0.55 4.32 0.27
N ILE A 29 1.09 4.00 1.44
CA ILE A 29 1.39 2.62 1.81
C ILE A 29 0.11 1.79 1.88
N ALA A 30 -0.95 2.32 2.46
CA ALA A 30 -2.23 1.63 2.55
C ALA A 30 -2.83 1.35 1.18
N LEU A 31 -2.81 2.34 0.29
CA LEU A 31 -3.32 2.18 -1.09
C LEU A 31 -2.49 1.16 -1.87
N LEU A 32 -1.17 1.21 -1.77
CA LEU A 32 -0.29 0.23 -2.41
C LEU A 32 -0.53 -1.18 -1.87
N SER A 33 -0.70 -1.32 -0.56
CA SER A 33 -0.95 -2.62 0.07
C SER A 33 -2.25 -3.23 -0.43
N TYR A 34 -3.29 -2.43 -0.60
CA TYR A 34 -4.55 -2.90 -1.14
C TYR A 34 -4.40 -3.38 -2.59
N ARG A 35 -3.72 -2.58 -3.43
CA ARG A 35 -3.48 -2.96 -4.83
C ARG A 35 -2.62 -4.21 -4.93
N ILE A 36 -1.60 -4.34 -4.09
CA ILE A 36 -0.74 -5.53 -4.05
C ILE A 36 -1.58 -6.76 -3.73
N LYS A 37 -2.49 -6.66 -2.78
CA LYS A 37 -3.37 -7.75 -2.41
C LYS A 37 -4.27 -8.17 -3.57
N GLU A 38 -4.88 -7.21 -4.27
CA GLU A 38 -5.72 -7.50 -5.43
C GLU A 38 -4.95 -8.21 -6.54
N ILE A 39 -3.75 -7.71 -6.85
CA ILE A 39 -2.90 -8.28 -7.90
C ILE A 39 -2.43 -9.67 -7.50
N THR A 40 -2.09 -9.88 -6.23
CA THR A 40 -1.69 -11.19 -5.72
C THR A 40 -2.81 -12.22 -5.92
N GLU A 41 -4.05 -11.84 -5.62
CA GLU A 41 -5.20 -12.70 -5.85
C GLU A 41 -5.41 -13.00 -7.34
N HIS A 42 -5.23 -11.99 -8.19
CA HIS A 42 -5.30 -12.17 -9.65
C HIS A 42 -4.28 -13.20 -10.13
N LEU A 43 -3.05 -13.13 -9.63
CA LEU A 43 -1.98 -14.03 -10.05
C LEU A 43 -2.17 -15.47 -9.56
N LYS A 44 -2.95 -15.69 -8.52
CA LYS A 44 -3.34 -17.05 -8.10
C LYS A 44 -4.19 -17.73 -9.15
N VAL A 45 -5.02 -16.96 -9.85
CA VAL A 45 -5.88 -17.45 -10.92
C VAL A 45 -5.16 -17.47 -12.26
N HIS A 46 -4.28 -16.50 -12.49
CA HIS A 46 -3.54 -16.33 -13.74
C HIS A 46 -2.03 -16.34 -13.48
N PRO A 47 -1.44 -17.51 -13.12
CA PRO A 47 -0.03 -17.56 -12.71
C PRO A 47 0.97 -17.26 -13.82
N LYS A 48 0.56 -17.31 -15.08
CA LYS A 48 1.42 -17.01 -16.23
C LYS A 48 1.30 -15.59 -16.74
N ASP A 49 0.58 -14.74 -16.05
CA ASP A 49 0.48 -13.31 -16.39
C ASP A 49 1.75 -12.59 -15.92
N PHE A 50 2.82 -12.72 -16.71
CA PHE A 50 4.13 -12.17 -16.35
C PHE A 50 4.17 -10.65 -16.39
N HIS A 51 3.35 -10.04 -17.21
CA HIS A 51 3.26 -8.57 -17.26
C HIS A 51 2.72 -8.01 -15.93
N THR A 52 1.65 -8.59 -15.44
CA THR A 52 1.07 -8.19 -14.14
C THR A 52 2.02 -8.49 -12.98
N ARG A 53 2.72 -9.62 -13.05
CA ARG A 53 3.72 -9.97 -12.02
C ARG A 53 4.84 -8.93 -11.95
N ARG A 54 5.31 -8.43 -13.08
CA ARG A 54 6.32 -7.37 -13.13
C ARG A 54 5.80 -6.10 -12.49
N GLY A 55 4.54 -5.74 -12.78
CA GLY A 55 3.89 -4.59 -12.14
C GLY A 55 3.78 -4.75 -10.62
N LEU A 56 3.49 -5.96 -10.16
CA LEU A 56 3.44 -6.26 -8.73
C LEU A 56 4.77 -5.98 -8.05
N LEU A 57 5.87 -6.43 -8.65
CA LEU A 57 7.21 -6.20 -8.08
C LEU A 57 7.52 -4.70 -7.99
N THR A 58 7.09 -3.91 -8.97
CA THR A 58 7.24 -2.46 -8.93
C THR A 58 6.50 -1.86 -7.74
N LEU A 59 5.26 -2.28 -7.50
CA LEU A 59 4.45 -1.78 -6.38
C LEU A 59 5.06 -2.18 -5.03
N ILE A 60 5.57 -3.40 -4.92
CA ILE A 60 6.24 -3.87 -3.70
C ILE A 60 7.48 -3.02 -3.42
N GLY A 61 8.26 -2.69 -4.46
CA GLY A 61 9.42 -1.82 -4.32
C GLY A 61 9.05 -0.43 -3.84
N ARG A 62 7.98 0.16 -4.38
CA ARG A 62 7.50 1.48 -3.96
C ARG A 62 7.06 1.46 -2.50
N ARG A 63 6.32 0.43 -2.09
CA ARG A 63 5.88 0.31 -0.70
C ARG A 63 7.06 0.22 0.25
N ARG A 64 8.06 -0.57 -0.11
CA ARG A 64 9.28 -0.70 0.70
C ARG A 64 10.00 0.63 0.86
N SER A 65 10.12 1.40 -0.24
CA SER A 65 10.74 2.72 -0.19
C SER A 65 9.99 3.68 0.73
N LEU A 66 8.66 3.67 0.68
CA LEU A 66 7.84 4.50 1.56
C LEU A 66 7.99 4.07 3.03
N LEU A 67 8.04 2.78 3.30
CA LEU A 67 8.24 2.27 4.66
C LEU A 67 9.63 2.66 5.19
N ASP A 68 10.66 2.56 4.37
CA ASP A 68 12.01 2.96 4.75
C ASP A 68 12.07 4.47 5.04
N TYR A 69 11.41 5.28 4.22
CA TYR A 69 11.30 6.72 4.44
C TYR A 69 10.61 7.02 5.77
N LEU A 70 9.49 6.35 6.03
CA LEU A 70 8.72 6.55 7.26
C LEU A 70 9.53 6.17 8.50
N THR A 71 10.34 5.12 8.42
CA THR A 71 11.25 4.71 9.49
C THR A 71 12.22 5.84 9.84
N LYS A 72 12.69 6.58 8.84
CA LYS A 72 13.64 7.69 9.04
C LYS A 72 12.99 8.91 9.64
N ILE A 73 11.75 9.23 9.27
CA ILE A 73 11.10 10.46 9.75
C ILE A 73 10.35 10.26 11.06
N ASP A 74 9.79 9.09 11.30
CA ASP A 74 9.02 8.81 12.53
C ASP A 74 8.85 7.30 12.73
N ILE A 75 9.69 6.72 13.57
CA ILE A 75 9.66 5.28 13.83
C ILE A 75 8.34 4.82 14.47
N THR A 76 7.70 5.68 15.24
CA THR A 76 6.42 5.36 15.88
C THR A 76 5.32 5.19 14.83
N ARG A 77 5.27 6.08 13.85
CA ARG A 77 4.33 5.98 12.73
C ARG A 77 4.59 4.73 11.91
N TYR A 78 5.85 4.39 11.68
CA TYR A 78 6.24 3.18 10.97
C TYR A 78 5.72 1.92 11.68
N ARG A 79 5.95 1.83 12.98
CA ARG A 79 5.50 0.68 13.78
C ARG A 79 3.98 0.55 13.77
N LYS A 80 3.28 1.68 13.84
CA LYS A 80 1.82 1.70 13.82
C LYS A 80 1.27 1.18 12.49
N ILE A 81 1.80 1.64 11.36
CA ILE A 81 1.29 1.24 10.05
C ILE A 81 1.57 -0.24 9.76
N ILE A 82 2.73 -0.75 10.17
CA ILE A 82 3.06 -2.16 10.02
C ILE A 82 2.07 -3.01 10.80
N LYS A 83 1.77 -2.63 12.03
CA LYS A 83 0.84 -3.35 12.89
C LYS A 83 -0.57 -3.35 12.32
N VAL A 84 -1.05 -2.19 11.87
CA VAL A 84 -2.41 -2.03 11.35
C VAL A 84 -2.59 -2.82 10.05
N LEU A 85 -1.60 -2.79 9.15
CA LEU A 85 -1.69 -3.46 7.86
C LEU A 85 -1.17 -4.90 7.87
N GLY A 86 -0.59 -5.34 8.98
CA GLY A 86 -0.06 -6.70 9.08
C GLY A 86 1.16 -6.94 8.18
N LEU A 87 1.94 -5.90 7.93
CA LEU A 87 3.12 -6.00 7.07
C LEU A 87 4.33 -6.47 7.85
N ARG A 88 5.24 -7.18 7.16
CA ARG A 88 6.51 -7.57 7.76
C ARG A 88 7.52 -6.43 7.69
N ARG A 89 7.35 -5.58 6.69
CA ARG A 89 8.19 -4.42 6.49
C ARG A 89 7.64 -3.54 5.40
#